data_d28cd642539c965769531657c90ace42
#
_entry.id   d28cd642539c965769531657c90ace42
#
_cell.length_a   1.000
_cell.length_b   1.000
_cell.length_c   1.000
_cell.angle_alpha   90.00
_cell.angle_beta   90.00
_cell.angle_gamma   90.00
#
_symmetry.space_group_name_H-M   'P 1'
#
loop_
_entity.id
_entity.type
_entity.pdbx_description
1 polymer ?
#
loop_
_entity_poly.entity_id
_entity_poly.type
_entity_poly.pdbx_seq_one_letter_code
_entity_poly.pdbx_strand_id
1 'polypeptide(L)'
;MKRFVFLLFLVIFFTACKSTSSIVTSKKGAPKEKLSRSEKRKTNQLAEQLIEAAADNLGVKYKYAGTTRAGYDCSGLIYTIFNAENITLPRNSFQQSKIGVVLNPKRDQAQKGDLIFFKTNKNREINHVGIVIEATDDEIKFIHSSTSKGVIISSTKEPYYQKTFVQINRVL
;
A
#
# COMPACT_ATOMS: atom_id res chain seq x y z
N MET A 1 49.42 10.58 53.78
CA MET A 1 48.46 9.51 53.42
C MET A 1 47.54 10.05 52.35
N LYS A 2 47.80 9.69 51.08
CA LYS A 2 47.11 10.22 49.93
C LYS A 2 45.98 9.26 49.59
N ARG A 3 44.72 9.70 49.64
CA ARG A 3 43.55 8.94 49.24
C ARG A 3 43.36 9.12 47.75
N PHE A 4 43.59 8.08 46.96
CA PHE A 4 43.22 8.00 45.52
C PHE A 4 41.73 7.70 45.42
N VAL A 5 40.95 8.64 44.87
CA VAL A 5 39.57 8.43 44.47
C VAL A 5 39.56 8.00 43.00
N PHE A 6 39.27 6.72 42.73
CA PHE A 6 39.03 6.20 41.39
C PHE A 6 37.61 6.57 40.95
N LEU A 7 37.50 7.53 40.03
CA LEU A 7 36.26 7.87 39.38
C LEU A 7 36.08 6.91 38.19
N LEU A 8 35.21 5.91 38.40
CA LEU A 8 34.83 4.96 37.35
C LEU A 8 33.84 5.66 36.39
N PHE A 9 34.29 6.07 35.19
CA PHE A 9 33.43 6.57 34.12
C PHE A 9 32.71 5.39 33.49
N LEU A 10 31.43 5.21 33.87
CA LEU A 10 30.51 4.28 33.22
C LEU A 10 29.99 4.93 31.91
N VAL A 11 30.64 4.62 30.77
CA VAL A 11 30.16 5.05 29.46
C VAL A 11 29.02 4.14 29.05
N ILE A 12 27.79 4.63 29.22
CA ILE A 12 26.58 3.95 28.73
C ILE A 12 26.45 4.25 27.24
N PHE A 13 26.80 3.28 26.39
CA PHE A 13 26.50 3.34 24.97
C PHE A 13 25.00 3.12 24.76
N PHE A 14 24.25 4.21 24.60
CA PHE A 14 22.90 4.14 24.04
C PHE A 14 23.02 3.87 22.55
N THR A 15 22.88 2.61 22.15
CA THR A 15 22.61 2.27 20.75
C THR A 15 21.18 2.66 20.42
N ALA A 16 20.99 3.87 19.90
CA ALA A 16 19.72 4.32 19.36
C ALA A 16 19.45 3.57 18.05
N CYS A 17 18.62 2.54 18.10
CA CYS A 17 17.99 1.99 16.89
C CYS A 17 17.10 3.07 16.26
N LYS A 18 17.62 3.77 15.24
CA LYS A 18 16.81 4.61 14.38
C LYS A 18 15.95 3.70 13.49
N SER A 19 14.68 3.53 13.85
CA SER A 19 13.66 3.03 12.94
C SER A 19 13.43 4.09 11.87
N THR A 20 13.98 3.89 10.68
CA THR A 20 13.77 4.77 9.53
C THR A 20 12.47 4.34 8.85
N SER A 21 11.35 4.96 9.25
CA SER A 21 10.10 4.88 8.50
C SER A 21 10.29 5.63 7.18
N SER A 22 10.29 4.90 6.05
CA SER A 22 10.43 5.49 4.73
C SER A 22 9.10 6.07 4.27
N ILE A 23 8.96 7.39 4.33
CA ILE A 23 7.84 8.11 3.71
C ILE A 23 8.14 8.22 2.21
N VAL A 24 7.39 7.47 1.39
CA VAL A 24 7.51 7.54 -0.07
C VAL A 24 6.71 8.75 -0.57
N THR A 25 7.37 9.88 -0.78
CA THR A 25 6.79 11.06 -1.42
C THR A 25 6.91 10.99 -2.94
N SER A 26 5.81 11.25 -3.65
CA SER A 26 5.73 11.26 -5.12
C SER A 26 6.69 12.30 -5.72
N LYS A 27 7.70 11.84 -6.47
CA LYS A 27 8.51 12.69 -7.38
C LYS A 27 8.00 12.51 -8.80
N LYS A 28 7.47 13.56 -9.38
CA LYS A 28 7.16 13.66 -10.80
C LYS A 28 8.47 13.60 -11.62
N GLY A 29 8.65 12.54 -12.43
CA GLY A 29 9.60 12.57 -13.52
C GLY A 29 11.07 12.18 -13.22
N ALA A 30 11.37 11.22 -12.32
CA ALA A 30 12.69 10.63 -12.25
C ALA A 30 12.90 9.58 -13.37
N PRO A 31 14.13 9.45 -13.97
CA PRO A 31 14.44 8.37 -14.90
C PRO A 31 14.17 7.02 -14.22
N LYS A 32 13.55 6.07 -14.93
CA LYS A 32 13.35 4.69 -14.42
C LYS A 32 14.73 4.05 -14.26
N GLU A 33 15.29 4.10 -13.08
CA GLU A 33 16.46 3.32 -12.71
C GLU A 33 16.11 1.83 -12.81
N LYS A 34 16.92 1.08 -13.55
CA LYS A 34 16.66 -0.33 -13.82
C LYS A 34 17.00 -1.12 -12.55
N LEU A 35 15.99 -1.49 -11.78
CA LEU A 35 16.16 -2.32 -10.58
C LEU A 35 17.01 -3.56 -10.85
N SER A 36 17.93 -3.86 -9.96
CA SER A 36 18.72 -5.09 -10.01
C SER A 36 17.80 -6.33 -9.89
N ARG A 37 18.29 -7.48 -10.33
CA ARG A 37 17.54 -8.74 -10.23
C ARG A 37 17.15 -9.08 -8.79
N SER A 38 18.00 -8.76 -7.83
CA SER A 38 17.75 -9.00 -6.40
C SER A 38 16.65 -8.08 -5.84
N GLU A 39 16.67 -6.79 -6.20
CA GLU A 39 15.64 -5.82 -5.81
C GLU A 39 14.29 -6.20 -6.40
N LYS A 40 14.24 -6.57 -7.69
CA LYS A 40 13.00 -7.03 -8.31
C LYS A 40 12.42 -8.26 -7.63
N ARG A 41 13.26 -9.21 -7.18
CA ARG A 41 12.79 -10.38 -6.41
C ARG A 41 12.19 -9.98 -5.07
N LYS A 42 12.84 -9.07 -4.33
CA LYS A 42 12.33 -8.56 -3.04
C LYS A 42 11.00 -7.83 -3.22
N THR A 43 10.88 -6.97 -4.23
CA THR A 43 9.63 -6.27 -4.55
C THR A 43 8.51 -7.24 -4.88
N ASN A 44 8.75 -8.26 -5.70
CA ASN A 44 7.75 -9.27 -6.02
C ASN A 44 7.33 -10.08 -4.78
N GLN A 45 8.29 -10.46 -3.92
CA GLN A 45 7.99 -11.16 -2.68
C GLN A 45 7.13 -10.31 -1.75
N LEU A 46 7.44 -9.04 -1.59
CA LEU A 46 6.65 -8.09 -0.80
C LEU A 46 5.24 -7.91 -1.39
N ALA A 47 5.10 -7.82 -2.71
CA ALA A 47 3.79 -7.76 -3.35
C ALA A 47 2.93 -9.00 -3.05
N GLU A 48 3.51 -10.21 -3.09
CA GLU A 48 2.78 -11.45 -2.72
C GLU A 48 2.38 -11.44 -1.24
N GLN A 49 3.24 -11.00 -0.31
CA GLN A 49 2.91 -10.88 1.12
C GLN A 49 1.74 -9.93 1.36
N LEU A 50 1.74 -8.76 0.70
CA LEU A 50 0.62 -7.80 0.79
C LEU A 50 -0.68 -8.38 0.24
N ILE A 51 -0.62 -9.12 -0.86
CA ILE A 51 -1.78 -9.78 -1.47
C ILE A 51 -2.31 -10.89 -0.54
N GLU A 52 -1.44 -11.70 0.02
CA GLU A 52 -1.81 -12.76 0.99
C GLU A 52 -2.48 -12.13 2.21
N ALA A 53 -1.88 -11.08 2.80
CA ALA A 53 -2.48 -10.35 3.90
C ALA A 53 -3.85 -9.73 3.55
N ALA A 54 -4.07 -9.27 2.31
CA ALA A 54 -5.37 -8.82 1.85
C ALA A 54 -6.36 -9.98 1.70
N ALA A 55 -5.91 -11.11 1.14
CA ALA A 55 -6.73 -12.31 0.91
C ALA A 55 -7.20 -12.94 2.22
N ASP A 56 -6.37 -12.93 3.26
CA ASP A 56 -6.73 -13.39 4.61
C ASP A 56 -7.90 -12.62 5.25
N ASN A 57 -8.23 -11.47 4.69
CA ASN A 57 -9.35 -10.64 5.13
C ASN A 57 -10.60 -10.78 4.23
N LEU A 58 -10.60 -11.68 3.24
CA LEU A 58 -11.79 -11.91 2.40
C LEU A 58 -13.00 -12.29 3.26
N GLY A 59 -14.15 -11.69 2.94
CA GLY A 59 -15.40 -11.86 3.68
C GLY A 59 -15.55 -11.00 4.93
N VAL A 60 -14.51 -10.29 5.38
CA VAL A 60 -14.64 -9.31 6.49
C VAL A 60 -15.58 -8.20 6.06
N LYS A 61 -16.56 -7.86 6.93
CA LYS A 61 -17.57 -6.86 6.64
C LYS A 61 -16.98 -5.46 6.48
N TYR A 62 -17.65 -4.64 5.68
CA TYR A 62 -17.34 -3.22 5.60
C TYR A 62 -17.68 -2.50 6.92
N LYS A 63 -16.77 -1.63 7.34
CA LYS A 63 -17.00 -0.71 8.45
C LYS A 63 -16.37 0.64 8.11
N TYR A 64 -17.15 1.71 8.12
CA TYR A 64 -16.62 3.06 7.92
C TYR A 64 -15.50 3.36 8.94
N ALA A 65 -14.41 3.94 8.48
CA ALA A 65 -13.17 4.19 9.24
C ALA A 65 -12.54 2.93 9.89
N GLY A 66 -12.95 1.72 9.47
CA GLY A 66 -12.45 0.46 10.01
C GLY A 66 -11.04 0.11 9.51
N THR A 67 -10.22 -0.46 10.41
CA THR A 67 -8.83 -0.87 10.17
C THR A 67 -8.49 -2.22 10.79
N THR A 68 -9.49 -3.02 11.17
CA THR A 68 -9.29 -4.30 11.85
C THR A 68 -10.22 -5.37 11.28
N ARG A 69 -10.04 -6.63 11.68
CA ARG A 69 -10.95 -7.75 11.33
C ARG A 69 -12.39 -7.59 11.82
N ALA A 70 -12.67 -6.63 12.72
CA ALA A 70 -14.04 -6.25 13.09
C ALA A 70 -14.74 -5.46 11.95
N GLY A 71 -14.02 -5.06 10.93
CA GLY A 71 -14.47 -4.40 9.71
C GLY A 71 -13.44 -3.46 9.14
N TYR A 72 -13.37 -3.39 7.82
CA TYR A 72 -12.50 -2.49 7.07
C TYR A 72 -13.31 -1.54 6.18
N ASP A 73 -12.87 -0.28 6.04
CA ASP A 73 -13.16 0.47 4.82
C ASP A 73 -12.09 0.20 3.75
N CYS A 74 -12.28 0.71 2.54
CA CYS A 74 -11.39 0.42 1.42
C CYS A 74 -9.94 0.85 1.68
N SER A 75 -9.72 2.07 2.13
CA SER A 75 -8.38 2.60 2.44
C SER A 75 -7.83 2.07 3.76
N GLY A 76 -8.69 1.67 4.70
CA GLY A 76 -8.30 1.05 5.95
C GLY A 76 -7.72 -0.34 5.78
N LEU A 77 -8.26 -1.15 4.86
CA LEU A 77 -7.65 -2.42 4.47
C LEU A 77 -6.23 -2.19 3.93
N ILE A 78 -6.08 -1.30 2.95
CA ILE A 78 -4.79 -0.98 2.33
C ILE A 78 -3.81 -0.43 3.38
N TYR A 79 -4.24 0.54 4.20
CA TYR A 79 -3.45 1.08 5.30
C TYR A 79 -2.91 -0.02 6.22
N THR A 80 -3.77 -0.97 6.61
CA THR A 80 -3.42 -2.02 7.58
C THR A 80 -2.42 -3.01 7.01
N ILE A 81 -2.63 -3.52 5.78
CA ILE A 81 -1.73 -4.51 5.18
C ILE A 81 -0.36 -3.91 4.86
N PHE A 82 -0.28 -2.68 4.38
CA PHE A 82 0.99 -2.00 4.11
C PHE A 82 1.74 -1.66 5.41
N ASN A 83 1.02 -1.21 6.45
CA ASN A 83 1.64 -0.91 7.73
C ASN A 83 2.23 -2.15 8.42
N ALA A 84 1.66 -3.33 8.21
CA ALA A 84 2.21 -4.60 8.70
C ALA A 84 3.59 -4.91 8.08
N GLU A 85 3.84 -4.44 6.86
CA GLU A 85 5.12 -4.54 6.15
C GLU A 85 6.01 -3.29 6.34
N ASN A 86 5.75 -2.47 7.37
CA ASN A 86 6.47 -1.23 7.69
C ASN A 86 6.43 -0.17 6.59
N ILE A 87 5.41 -0.20 5.72
CA ILE A 87 5.17 0.81 4.68
C ILE A 87 4.02 1.70 5.15
N THR A 88 4.34 2.93 5.52
CA THR A 88 3.33 3.89 5.99
C THR A 88 2.62 4.55 4.82
N LEU A 89 1.31 4.32 4.70
CA LEU A 89 0.42 5.00 3.76
C LEU A 89 -0.52 5.95 4.50
N PRO A 90 -1.02 7.01 3.83
CA PRO A 90 -2.09 7.84 4.38
C PRO A 90 -3.36 7.03 4.67
N ARG A 91 -4.18 7.49 5.62
CA ARG A 91 -5.37 6.76 6.05
C ARG A 91 -6.51 6.75 5.03
N ASN A 92 -6.62 7.71 4.15
CA ASN A 92 -7.73 7.81 3.19
C ASN A 92 -7.29 7.60 1.73
N SER A 93 -8.20 7.12 0.90
CA SER A 93 -7.96 6.75 -0.50
C SER A 93 -7.51 7.90 -1.38
N PHE A 94 -8.00 9.13 -1.15
CA PHE A 94 -7.57 10.31 -1.90
C PHE A 94 -6.09 10.62 -1.66
N GLN A 95 -5.64 10.59 -0.42
CA GLN A 95 -4.23 10.81 -0.09
C GLN A 95 -3.36 9.62 -0.55
N GLN A 96 -3.85 8.38 -0.42
CA GLN A 96 -3.16 7.19 -0.96
C GLN A 96 -2.94 7.30 -2.47
N SER A 97 -3.87 7.90 -3.21
CA SER A 97 -3.74 8.10 -4.66
C SER A 97 -2.64 9.11 -5.07
N LYS A 98 -2.03 9.79 -4.11
CA LYS A 98 -0.89 10.69 -4.33
C LYS A 98 0.46 10.02 -4.05
N ILE A 99 0.46 8.80 -3.54
CA ILE A 99 1.67 8.06 -3.19
C ILE A 99 2.12 7.19 -4.37
N GLY A 100 3.43 7.07 -4.54
CA GLY A 100 4.04 6.27 -5.60
C GLY A 100 3.99 6.93 -6.97
N VAL A 101 4.14 6.12 -8.01
CA VAL A 101 4.17 6.53 -9.41
C VAL A 101 2.85 6.19 -10.08
N VAL A 102 2.14 7.18 -10.60
CA VAL A 102 0.94 6.95 -11.42
C VAL A 102 1.38 6.30 -12.74
N LEU A 103 0.83 5.12 -13.05
CA LEU A 103 1.13 4.39 -14.27
C LEU A 103 0.47 5.04 -15.48
N ASN A 104 1.20 5.10 -16.59
CA ASN A 104 0.65 5.48 -17.88
C ASN A 104 0.05 4.23 -18.56
N PRO A 105 -1.27 4.15 -18.80
CA PRO A 105 -1.93 2.97 -19.37
C PRO A 105 -1.38 2.54 -20.74
N LYS A 106 -0.75 3.47 -21.48
CA LYS A 106 -0.17 3.21 -22.81
C LYS A 106 1.25 2.64 -22.77
N ARG A 107 1.95 2.71 -21.63
CA ARG A 107 3.36 2.35 -21.53
C ARG A 107 3.70 1.40 -20.39
N ASP A 108 2.86 1.42 -19.37
CA ASP A 108 3.14 0.73 -18.11
C ASP A 108 2.05 -0.31 -17.84
N GLN A 109 2.44 -1.58 -17.79
CA GLN A 109 1.52 -2.63 -17.36
C GLN A 109 1.33 -2.59 -15.83
N ALA A 110 0.09 -2.78 -15.38
CA ALA A 110 -0.20 -3.02 -13.98
C ALA A 110 0.45 -4.33 -13.52
N GLN A 111 0.85 -4.38 -12.26
CA GLN A 111 1.49 -5.54 -11.65
C GLN A 111 0.85 -5.85 -10.30
N LYS A 112 1.05 -7.06 -9.81
CA LYS A 112 0.69 -7.46 -8.45
C LYS A 112 1.26 -6.47 -7.42
N GLY A 113 0.45 -6.09 -6.44
CA GLY A 113 0.82 -5.12 -5.41
C GLY A 113 0.63 -3.65 -5.78
N ASP A 114 0.34 -3.31 -7.05
CA ASP A 114 -0.07 -1.95 -7.43
C ASP A 114 -1.40 -1.58 -6.77
N LEU A 115 -1.61 -0.30 -6.49
CA LEU A 115 -2.89 0.21 -5.98
C LEU A 115 -3.75 0.74 -7.13
N ILE A 116 -5.00 0.30 -7.17
CA ILE A 116 -6.00 0.71 -8.17
C ILE A 116 -7.04 1.62 -7.53
N PHE A 117 -7.37 2.74 -8.19
CA PHE A 117 -8.20 3.81 -7.64
C PHE A 117 -9.42 4.11 -8.50
N PHE A 118 -10.53 4.44 -7.81
CA PHE A 118 -11.83 4.67 -8.42
C PHE A 118 -12.52 5.93 -7.87
N LYS A 119 -13.45 6.47 -8.67
CA LYS A 119 -14.45 7.46 -8.27
C LYS A 119 -15.84 6.82 -8.29
N THR A 120 -16.26 6.31 -7.15
CA THR A 120 -17.49 5.52 -7.03
C THR A 120 -18.71 6.34 -6.59
N ASN A 121 -18.54 7.63 -6.36
CA ASN A 121 -19.60 8.57 -6.02
C ASN A 121 -19.63 9.76 -6.99
N LYS A 122 -20.58 10.68 -6.82
CA LYS A 122 -20.73 11.89 -7.64
C LYS A 122 -19.65 12.97 -7.34
N ASN A 123 -18.85 12.79 -6.30
CA ASN A 123 -17.77 13.72 -5.98
C ASN A 123 -16.66 13.61 -7.03
N ARG A 124 -15.92 14.72 -7.25
CA ARG A 124 -14.86 14.77 -8.25
C ARG A 124 -13.56 14.09 -7.82
N GLU A 125 -13.48 13.63 -6.56
CA GLU A 125 -12.28 13.07 -5.97
C GLU A 125 -12.29 11.55 -5.94
N ILE A 126 -11.11 10.93 -5.96
CA ILE A 126 -10.93 9.50 -5.71
C ILE A 126 -11.42 9.19 -4.29
N ASN A 127 -12.28 8.19 -4.19
CA ASN A 127 -12.90 7.81 -2.92
C ASN A 127 -12.89 6.29 -2.69
N HIS A 128 -12.26 5.51 -3.58
CA HIS A 128 -12.15 4.08 -3.42
C HIS A 128 -10.80 3.56 -3.91
N VAL A 129 -10.31 2.48 -3.29
CA VAL A 129 -9.00 1.88 -3.55
C VAL A 129 -9.06 0.37 -3.35
N GLY A 130 -8.24 -0.35 -4.14
CA GLY A 130 -7.95 -1.77 -3.98
C GLY A 130 -6.49 -2.07 -4.28
N ILE A 131 -6.05 -3.30 -4.00
CA ILE A 131 -4.73 -3.83 -4.35
C ILE A 131 -4.87 -4.80 -5.51
N VAL A 132 -4.03 -4.64 -6.54
CA VAL A 132 -4.00 -5.50 -7.73
C VAL A 132 -3.43 -6.85 -7.36
N ILE A 133 -4.15 -7.94 -7.70
CA ILE A 133 -3.73 -9.32 -7.48
C ILE A 133 -3.37 -10.05 -8.78
N GLU A 134 -3.94 -9.61 -9.90
CA GLU A 134 -3.68 -10.14 -11.23
C GLU A 134 -3.91 -9.04 -12.26
N ALA A 135 -3.05 -8.96 -13.25
CA ALA A 135 -3.21 -8.01 -14.36
C ALA A 135 -2.81 -8.69 -15.67
N THR A 136 -3.71 -8.59 -16.65
CA THR A 136 -3.50 -8.95 -18.05
C THR A 136 -3.73 -7.73 -18.93
N ASP A 137 -3.59 -7.88 -20.24
CA ASP A 137 -3.85 -6.76 -21.18
C ASP A 137 -5.31 -6.32 -21.15
N ASP A 138 -6.25 -7.23 -20.83
CA ASP A 138 -7.69 -7.00 -20.89
C ASP A 138 -8.38 -6.86 -19.55
N GLU A 139 -7.74 -7.29 -18.45
CA GLU A 139 -8.38 -7.40 -17.16
C GLU A 139 -7.41 -7.18 -16.01
N ILE A 140 -7.88 -6.46 -15.00
CA ILE A 140 -7.20 -6.33 -13.71
C ILE A 140 -8.15 -6.83 -12.62
N LYS A 141 -7.71 -7.84 -11.86
CA LYS A 141 -8.39 -8.29 -10.64
C LYS A 141 -7.74 -7.66 -9.43
N PHE A 142 -8.55 -7.29 -8.45
CA PHE A 142 -8.10 -6.59 -7.26
C PHE A 142 -8.91 -6.96 -6.02
N ILE A 143 -8.27 -6.90 -4.84
CA ILE A 143 -8.94 -7.03 -3.55
C ILE A 143 -9.23 -5.63 -3.03
N HIS A 144 -10.45 -5.43 -2.51
CA HIS A 144 -10.88 -4.19 -1.90
C HIS A 144 -11.99 -4.44 -0.87
N SER A 145 -12.27 -3.47 0.01
CA SER A 145 -13.45 -3.53 0.89
C SER A 145 -14.62 -2.78 0.25
N SER A 146 -15.59 -3.55 -0.28
CA SER A 146 -16.86 -3.04 -0.84
C SER A 146 -17.80 -2.61 0.29
N THR A 147 -18.48 -1.46 0.14
CA THR A 147 -19.44 -0.97 1.12
C THR A 147 -20.61 -1.92 1.37
N SER A 148 -21.00 -2.72 0.38
CA SER A 148 -22.14 -3.64 0.47
C SER A 148 -21.77 -5.10 0.73
N LYS A 149 -20.54 -5.52 0.33
CA LYS A 149 -20.13 -6.93 0.36
C LYS A 149 -18.93 -7.20 1.29
N GLY A 150 -18.31 -6.14 1.85
CA GLY A 150 -17.08 -6.27 2.61
C GLY A 150 -15.87 -6.53 1.71
N VAL A 151 -14.86 -7.21 2.25
CA VAL A 151 -13.61 -7.51 1.52
C VAL A 151 -13.87 -8.61 0.49
N ILE A 152 -13.70 -8.26 -0.78
CA ILE A 152 -13.95 -9.13 -1.93
C ILE A 152 -12.90 -8.95 -3.02
N ILE A 153 -12.86 -9.91 -3.96
CA ILE A 153 -12.17 -9.75 -5.24
C ILE A 153 -13.17 -9.20 -6.26
N SER A 154 -12.73 -8.23 -7.03
CA SER A 154 -13.46 -7.66 -8.16
C SER A 154 -12.57 -7.50 -9.38
N SER A 155 -13.19 -7.19 -10.53
CA SER A 155 -12.53 -7.07 -11.81
C SER A 155 -12.86 -5.75 -12.50
N THR A 156 -11.89 -5.20 -13.26
CA THR A 156 -12.15 -4.07 -14.17
C THR A 156 -13.07 -4.39 -15.32
N LYS A 157 -13.38 -5.68 -15.58
CA LYS A 157 -14.41 -6.10 -16.52
C LYS A 157 -15.84 -5.92 -15.99
N GLU A 158 -16.00 -5.77 -14.66
CA GLU A 158 -17.30 -5.43 -14.10
C GLU A 158 -17.70 -4.00 -14.51
N PRO A 159 -18.87 -3.78 -15.12
CA PRO A 159 -19.27 -2.47 -15.68
C PRO A 159 -19.17 -1.32 -14.68
N TYR A 160 -19.40 -1.61 -13.39
CA TYR A 160 -19.28 -0.63 -12.33
C TYR A 160 -17.85 -0.12 -12.17
N TYR A 161 -16.87 -1.04 -12.08
CA TYR A 161 -15.46 -0.67 -11.90
C TYR A 161 -14.83 -0.13 -13.18
N GLN A 162 -15.23 -0.65 -14.35
CA GLN A 162 -14.81 -0.11 -15.64
C GLN A 162 -15.17 1.37 -15.77
N LYS A 163 -16.41 1.74 -15.42
CA LYS A 163 -16.92 3.12 -15.52
C LYS A 163 -16.30 4.07 -14.48
N THR A 164 -15.92 3.57 -13.31
CA THR A 164 -15.45 4.37 -12.17
C THR A 164 -13.92 4.40 -12.00
N PHE A 165 -13.21 3.63 -12.82
CA PHE A 165 -11.74 3.58 -12.82
C PHE A 165 -11.11 4.96 -13.09
N VAL A 166 -10.02 5.25 -12.38
CA VAL A 166 -9.29 6.52 -12.52
C VAL A 166 -7.81 6.30 -12.83
N GLN A 167 -7.10 5.54 -12.00
CA GLN A 167 -5.65 5.38 -12.11
C GLN A 167 -5.14 4.16 -11.36
N ILE A 168 -3.90 3.80 -11.68
CA ILE A 168 -3.12 2.80 -10.94
C ILE A 168 -1.83 3.46 -10.49
N ASN A 169 -1.43 3.19 -9.25
CA ASN A 169 -0.16 3.66 -8.72
C ASN A 169 0.74 2.48 -8.34
N ARG A 170 1.99 2.56 -8.74
CA ARG A 170 3.05 1.70 -8.22
C ARG A 170 3.65 2.31 -6.99
N VAL A 171 3.62 1.58 -5.88
CA VAL A 171 4.10 2.03 -4.56
C VAL A 171 5.38 1.28 -4.15
N LEU A 172 5.60 0.09 -4.74
CA LEU A 172 6.74 -0.80 -4.47
C LEU A 172 7.88 -0.62 -5.47
#